data_5c4ca92646bcfd9f064479983b33d764
#
_entry.id   5c4ca92646bcfd9f064479983b33d764
#
_cell.length_a   1.000
_cell.length_b   1.000
_cell.length_c   1.000
_cell.angle_alpha   90.00
_cell.angle_beta   90.00
_cell.angle_gamma   90.00
#
_symmetry.space_group_name_H-M   'P 1'
#
loop_
_entity.id
_entity.type
_entity.pdbx_description
1 polymer ?
#
loop_
_entity_poly.entity_id
_entity_poly.type
_entity_poly.pdbx_seq_one_letter_code
_entity_poly.pdbx_strand_id
1 'polypeptide(L)'
;MQRHTKPYENVLALIGWTPLIRLNKVTRGIRTPVYGKAEFFNPGGSIKDRIGGPIIDQAEREGRLKPGGTIVEGTSGNTGVGLAIAAALKGYKCIFTMPDKMSQEKVRLLKAFGAEVIITPTAVPADHPDNYVMMARRIAHETPNAVLANQFYNDANPQAHYETTGPEIWEQTEGRVTHFVYAAGTGGTITGVGRYLKEKNPRVQIIAGDPVGSILAEMWRTKGEGKPEGAPYKVEGIGQDKVPGTLDMGIVDDFMTVSDKESFAMARRLTREEGLFVGGSTGLIVHVALHVARRVDDPNALVVAALPDTGERYLSKLYNDEWMRENQLLEADRTTLASLLGVKSRDGGEMPVIVSVAPGASVRQALRLMSLHDVSQLPVMDGANCIGSVSDWSLSAKSLADGKLLDASVGQIMDAPFPIVDVDQSVDSVAKLLSKSNPAVLVRSNGSLEGIVTRSDMLTYMMAR
;
A
#
# COMPACT_ATOMS: atom_id res chain seq x y z
N MET A 1 -4.97 27.01 -11.71
CA MET A 1 -6.20 26.49 -11.07
C MET A 1 -7.37 27.15 -11.76
N GLN A 2 -8.13 26.39 -12.54
CA GLN A 2 -9.34 26.91 -13.17
C GLN A 2 -10.35 27.23 -12.05
N ARG A 3 -10.66 28.50 -11.84
CA ARG A 3 -11.67 28.92 -10.86
C ARG A 3 -13.05 28.61 -11.43
N HIS A 4 -13.82 27.78 -10.75
CA HIS A 4 -15.23 27.60 -11.07
C HIS A 4 -15.98 28.86 -10.69
N THR A 5 -16.26 29.71 -11.68
CA THR A 5 -16.86 31.05 -11.47
C THR A 5 -18.38 31.04 -11.50
N LYS A 6 -19.00 29.91 -11.84
CA LYS A 6 -20.46 29.74 -11.89
C LYS A 6 -20.90 28.59 -10.99
N PRO A 7 -22.07 28.68 -10.35
CA PRO A 7 -22.64 27.58 -9.59
C PRO A 7 -22.97 26.41 -10.52
N TYR A 8 -22.83 25.20 -9.99
CA TYR A 8 -23.27 23.97 -10.66
C TYR A 8 -24.75 23.75 -10.43
N GLU A 9 -25.43 23.15 -11.39
CA GLU A 9 -26.86 22.84 -11.29
C GLU A 9 -27.13 21.80 -10.19
N ASN A 10 -26.30 20.76 -10.12
CA ASN A 10 -26.39 19.72 -9.12
C ASN A 10 -25.03 19.00 -8.99
N VAL A 11 -24.97 18.03 -8.06
CA VAL A 11 -23.72 17.31 -7.74
C VAL A 11 -23.19 16.42 -8.88
N LEU A 12 -24.06 15.98 -9.82
CA LEU A 12 -23.60 15.17 -10.97
C LEU A 12 -22.68 15.97 -11.90
N ALA A 13 -22.85 17.28 -11.98
CA ALA A 13 -21.99 18.16 -12.78
C ALA A 13 -20.56 18.30 -12.21
N LEU A 14 -20.31 17.77 -11.00
CA LEU A 14 -18.98 17.72 -10.38
C LEU A 14 -18.22 16.41 -10.68
N ILE A 15 -18.88 15.45 -11.32
CA ILE A 15 -18.26 14.16 -11.67
C ILE A 15 -17.28 14.39 -12.83
N GLY A 16 -16.08 13.90 -12.66
CA GLY A 16 -15.03 14.04 -13.66
C GLY A 16 -14.13 15.24 -13.43
N TRP A 17 -13.28 15.53 -14.41
CA TRP A 17 -12.20 16.53 -14.35
C TRP A 17 -11.39 16.47 -13.05
N THR A 18 -11.23 15.25 -12.54
CA THR A 18 -10.46 14.97 -11.32
C THR A 18 -8.99 15.37 -11.52
N PRO A 19 -8.33 15.84 -10.44
CA PRO A 19 -6.95 16.31 -10.54
C PRO A 19 -5.97 15.22 -11.01
N LEU A 20 -4.96 15.64 -11.79
CA LEU A 20 -3.78 14.84 -12.08
C LEU A 20 -2.63 15.36 -11.20
N ILE A 21 -2.16 14.54 -10.27
CA ILE A 21 -1.22 14.93 -9.20
C ILE A 21 0.12 14.23 -9.42
N ARG A 22 1.22 15.00 -9.47
CA ARG A 22 2.57 14.42 -9.53
C ARG A 22 2.92 13.76 -8.20
N LEU A 23 3.40 12.50 -8.25
CA LEU A 23 3.96 11.82 -7.10
C LEU A 23 5.44 12.19 -6.96
N ASN A 24 5.89 12.55 -5.75
CA ASN A 24 7.22 13.13 -5.56
C ASN A 24 8.08 12.35 -4.56
N LYS A 25 7.52 11.95 -3.41
CA LYS A 25 8.29 11.30 -2.35
C LYS A 25 8.41 9.79 -2.57
N VAL A 26 7.33 9.13 -2.96
CA VAL A 26 7.34 7.70 -3.27
C VAL A 26 8.12 7.38 -4.56
N THR A 27 8.37 8.40 -5.41
CA THR A 27 9.13 8.30 -6.67
C THR A 27 10.60 8.70 -6.55
N ARG A 28 11.13 8.92 -5.34
CA ARG A 28 12.55 9.27 -5.15
C ARG A 28 13.46 8.25 -5.84
N GLY A 29 14.45 8.75 -6.60
CA GLY A 29 15.38 7.92 -7.36
C GLY A 29 14.83 7.34 -8.66
N ILE A 30 13.58 7.67 -9.05
CA ILE A 30 12.96 7.26 -10.32
C ILE A 30 13.02 8.45 -11.27
N ARG A 31 13.58 8.27 -12.47
CA ARG A 31 13.71 9.33 -13.47
C ARG A 31 12.41 9.60 -14.22
N THR A 32 11.63 8.55 -14.48
CA THR A 32 10.36 8.64 -15.20
C THR A 32 9.29 9.28 -14.31
N PRO A 33 8.66 10.41 -14.73
CA PRO A 33 7.57 11.04 -13.98
C PRO A 33 6.36 10.12 -13.81
N VAL A 34 5.80 10.09 -12.61
CA VAL A 34 4.57 9.36 -12.30
C VAL A 34 3.51 10.34 -11.77
N TYR A 35 2.32 10.28 -12.35
CA TYR A 35 1.17 11.08 -11.97
C TYR A 35 0.02 10.20 -11.50
N GLY A 36 -0.68 10.62 -10.46
CA GLY A 36 -1.90 10.01 -9.98
C GLY A 36 -3.15 10.76 -10.48
N LYS A 37 -4.02 10.09 -11.22
CA LYS A 37 -5.36 10.59 -11.55
C LYS A 37 -6.28 10.37 -10.35
N ALA A 38 -6.56 11.42 -9.59
CA ALA A 38 -7.15 11.36 -8.26
C ALA A 38 -8.68 11.22 -8.31
N GLU A 39 -9.18 10.03 -8.61
CA GLU A 39 -10.61 9.74 -8.78
C GLU A 39 -11.42 9.81 -7.49
N PHE A 40 -10.77 9.84 -6.33
CA PHE A 40 -11.42 10.08 -5.05
C PHE A 40 -11.92 11.53 -4.85
N PHE A 41 -11.60 12.45 -5.77
CA PHE A 41 -12.19 13.80 -5.80
C PHE A 41 -13.58 13.85 -6.46
N ASN A 42 -14.07 12.77 -7.05
CA ASN A 42 -15.47 12.70 -7.42
C ASN A 42 -16.38 12.82 -6.19
N PRO A 43 -17.61 13.34 -6.31
CA PRO A 43 -18.51 13.65 -5.19
C PRO A 43 -18.77 12.47 -4.23
N GLY A 44 -18.89 11.27 -4.77
CA GLY A 44 -19.06 10.04 -4.00
C GLY A 44 -17.73 9.42 -3.56
N GLY A 45 -16.59 10.08 -3.80
CA GLY A 45 -15.26 9.66 -3.36
C GLY A 45 -14.66 8.49 -4.14
N SER A 46 -15.11 8.21 -5.37
CA SER A 46 -14.53 7.15 -6.19
C SER A 46 -14.75 7.30 -7.69
N ILE A 47 -13.94 6.57 -8.46
CA ILE A 47 -14.06 6.43 -9.92
C ILE A 47 -15.43 5.87 -10.37
N LYS A 48 -16.15 5.19 -9.49
CA LYS A 48 -17.44 4.58 -9.82
C LYS A 48 -18.59 5.59 -9.94
N ASP A 49 -18.39 6.82 -9.49
CA ASP A 49 -19.35 7.91 -9.69
C ASP A 49 -19.57 8.17 -11.19
N ARG A 50 -18.51 7.97 -12.00
CA ARG A 50 -18.55 8.17 -13.46
C ARG A 50 -19.49 7.23 -14.19
N ILE A 51 -19.77 6.05 -13.62
CA ILE A 51 -20.62 5.04 -14.30
C ILE A 51 -22.07 5.05 -13.81
N GLY A 52 -22.34 5.64 -12.65
CA GLY A 52 -23.71 5.61 -12.07
C GLY A 52 -24.75 6.28 -12.95
N GLY A 53 -24.50 7.53 -13.37
CA GLY A 53 -25.37 8.27 -14.30
C GLY A 53 -25.54 7.57 -15.64
N PRO A 54 -24.46 7.30 -16.39
CA PRO A 54 -24.51 6.64 -17.69
C PRO A 54 -25.27 5.31 -17.73
N ILE A 55 -25.13 4.47 -16.69
CA ILE A 55 -25.90 3.21 -16.59
C ILE A 55 -27.40 3.47 -16.47
N ILE A 56 -27.80 4.46 -15.66
CA ILE A 56 -29.20 4.84 -15.49
C ILE A 56 -29.73 5.46 -16.77
N ASP A 57 -29.00 6.40 -17.38
CA ASP A 57 -29.39 7.06 -18.62
C ASP A 57 -29.58 6.06 -19.75
N GLN A 58 -28.75 5.01 -19.82
CA GLN A 58 -28.91 3.94 -20.77
C GLN A 58 -30.23 3.18 -20.54
N ALA A 59 -30.51 2.80 -19.29
CA ALA A 59 -31.72 2.07 -18.95
C ALA A 59 -33.01 2.86 -19.23
N GLU A 60 -32.96 4.20 -19.03
CA GLU A 60 -34.04 5.12 -19.38
C GLU A 60 -34.24 5.19 -20.92
N ARG A 61 -33.17 5.41 -21.69
CA ARG A 61 -33.22 5.48 -23.16
C ARG A 61 -33.75 4.20 -23.80
N GLU A 62 -33.40 3.05 -23.21
CA GLU A 62 -33.88 1.73 -23.67
C GLU A 62 -35.30 1.39 -23.17
N GLY A 63 -35.91 2.25 -22.36
CA GLY A 63 -37.24 2.04 -21.79
C GLY A 63 -37.34 0.95 -20.74
N ARG A 64 -36.21 0.44 -20.26
CA ARG A 64 -36.14 -0.60 -19.22
C ARG A 64 -36.39 -0.05 -17.82
N LEU A 65 -36.11 1.24 -17.59
CA LEU A 65 -36.35 1.92 -16.33
C LEU A 65 -37.30 3.11 -16.56
N LYS A 66 -38.43 3.11 -15.86
CA LYS A 66 -39.44 4.18 -15.89
C LYS A 66 -39.37 5.02 -14.61
N PRO A 67 -39.87 6.29 -14.61
CA PRO A 67 -39.88 7.13 -13.44
C PRO A 67 -40.39 6.40 -12.16
N GLY A 68 -39.73 6.63 -11.03
CA GLY A 68 -40.01 6.00 -9.75
C GLY A 68 -39.61 4.52 -9.64
N GLY A 69 -38.90 3.99 -10.64
CA GLY A 69 -38.42 2.60 -10.64
C GLY A 69 -37.27 2.35 -9.65
N THR A 70 -36.78 1.12 -9.68
CA THR A 70 -35.76 0.64 -8.74
C THR A 70 -34.50 0.17 -9.48
N ILE A 71 -33.35 0.64 -9.02
CA ILE A 71 -32.03 0.21 -9.49
C ILE A 71 -31.50 -0.84 -8.54
N VAL A 72 -31.12 -1.99 -9.07
CA VAL A 72 -30.58 -3.11 -8.29
C VAL A 72 -29.16 -3.40 -8.73
N GLU A 73 -28.25 -3.65 -7.79
CA GLU A 73 -26.87 -4.05 -8.10
C GLU A 73 -26.25 -4.89 -6.99
N GLY A 74 -25.50 -5.91 -7.41
CA GLY A 74 -24.58 -6.63 -6.54
C GLY A 74 -23.23 -5.90 -6.49
N THR A 75 -22.88 -5.27 -5.36
CA THR A 75 -21.71 -4.38 -5.31
C THR A 75 -20.89 -4.52 -4.04
N SER A 76 -19.58 -4.27 -4.15
CA SER A 76 -18.66 -4.11 -3.01
C SER A 76 -18.68 -2.70 -2.38
N GLY A 77 -19.56 -1.79 -2.86
CA GLY A 77 -19.82 -0.47 -2.26
C GLY A 77 -19.68 0.72 -3.20
N ASN A 78 -18.54 0.91 -3.86
CA ASN A 78 -18.27 2.13 -4.64
C ASN A 78 -19.28 2.35 -5.79
N THR A 79 -19.61 1.30 -6.53
CA THR A 79 -20.63 1.38 -7.60
C THR A 79 -22.00 1.71 -7.04
N GLY A 80 -22.36 1.15 -5.89
CA GLY A 80 -23.60 1.49 -5.20
C GLY A 80 -23.69 2.97 -4.85
N VAL A 81 -22.57 3.60 -4.44
CA VAL A 81 -22.53 5.05 -4.16
C VAL A 81 -22.78 5.86 -5.44
N GLY A 82 -22.08 5.56 -6.53
CA GLY A 82 -22.27 6.26 -7.81
C GLY A 82 -23.70 6.12 -8.34
N LEU A 83 -24.29 4.92 -8.24
CA LEU A 83 -25.70 4.67 -8.60
C LEU A 83 -26.65 5.44 -7.66
N ALA A 84 -26.40 5.43 -6.35
CA ALA A 84 -27.28 6.07 -5.37
C ALA A 84 -27.31 7.60 -5.53
N ILE A 85 -26.16 8.24 -5.82
CA ILE A 85 -26.10 9.68 -6.10
C ILE A 85 -26.95 10.03 -7.33
N ALA A 86 -26.79 9.29 -8.42
CA ALA A 86 -27.57 9.53 -9.62
C ALA A 86 -29.06 9.22 -9.43
N ALA A 87 -29.36 8.13 -8.73
CA ALA A 87 -30.72 7.72 -8.41
C ALA A 87 -31.47 8.76 -7.54
N ALA A 88 -30.80 9.30 -6.53
CA ALA A 88 -31.38 10.32 -5.65
C ALA A 88 -31.84 11.56 -6.43
N LEU A 89 -31.03 12.02 -7.39
CA LEU A 89 -31.37 13.19 -8.22
C LEU A 89 -32.43 12.92 -9.28
N LYS A 90 -32.52 11.65 -9.75
CA LYS A 90 -33.50 11.24 -10.77
C LYS A 90 -34.79 10.66 -10.19
N GLY A 91 -34.89 10.54 -8.86
CA GLY A 91 -36.09 10.00 -8.18
C GLY A 91 -36.26 8.49 -8.26
N TYR A 92 -35.16 7.73 -8.33
CA TYR A 92 -35.17 6.27 -8.31
C TYR A 92 -34.85 5.70 -6.94
N LYS A 93 -35.33 4.49 -6.66
CA LYS A 93 -34.95 3.70 -5.49
C LYS A 93 -33.72 2.86 -5.79
N CYS A 94 -32.97 2.49 -4.75
CA CYS A 94 -31.82 1.60 -4.87
C CYS A 94 -31.93 0.42 -3.91
N ILE A 95 -31.65 -0.79 -4.42
CA ILE A 95 -31.49 -2.02 -3.63
C ILE A 95 -30.12 -2.59 -3.97
N PHE A 96 -29.22 -2.69 -2.98
CA PHE A 96 -27.89 -3.23 -3.18
C PHE A 96 -27.69 -4.52 -2.38
N THR A 97 -27.17 -5.55 -3.03
CA THR A 97 -26.74 -6.78 -2.37
C THR A 97 -25.23 -6.71 -2.15
N MET A 98 -24.76 -7.08 -0.96
CA MET A 98 -23.36 -6.90 -0.57
C MET A 98 -22.86 -8.09 0.26
N PRO A 99 -21.66 -8.64 -0.02
CA PRO A 99 -21.08 -9.70 0.79
C PRO A 99 -20.78 -9.24 2.22
N ASP A 100 -20.94 -10.12 3.19
CA ASP A 100 -20.74 -9.85 4.63
C ASP A 100 -19.29 -9.48 5.00
N LYS A 101 -18.31 -9.83 4.16
CA LYS A 101 -16.88 -9.45 4.34
C LYS A 101 -16.60 -7.96 4.12
N MET A 102 -17.54 -7.19 3.56
CA MET A 102 -17.34 -5.78 3.28
C MET A 102 -17.32 -4.95 4.58
N SER A 103 -16.64 -3.79 4.54
CA SER A 103 -16.56 -2.91 5.71
C SER A 103 -17.92 -2.32 6.08
N GLN A 104 -18.16 -2.11 7.37
CA GLN A 104 -19.39 -1.51 7.88
C GLN A 104 -19.56 -0.06 7.40
N GLU A 105 -18.46 0.64 7.16
CA GLU A 105 -18.46 2.00 6.62
C GLU A 105 -19.16 2.05 5.26
N LYS A 106 -18.87 1.08 4.38
CA LYS A 106 -19.52 0.98 3.05
C LYS A 106 -21.02 0.72 3.14
N VAL A 107 -21.43 -0.18 4.04
CA VAL A 107 -22.86 -0.49 4.28
C VAL A 107 -23.60 0.76 4.78
N ARG A 108 -23.03 1.44 5.77
CA ARG A 108 -23.61 2.66 6.36
C ARG A 108 -23.70 3.80 5.34
N LEU A 109 -22.67 3.95 4.51
CA LEU A 109 -22.64 4.98 3.47
C LEU A 109 -23.79 4.78 2.46
N LEU A 110 -24.02 3.56 1.97
CA LEU A 110 -25.13 3.28 1.05
C LEU A 110 -26.50 3.54 1.70
N LYS A 111 -26.68 3.15 2.96
CA LYS A 111 -27.90 3.43 3.72
C LYS A 111 -28.11 4.94 3.94
N ALA A 112 -27.04 5.72 4.12
CA ALA A 112 -27.14 7.18 4.25
C ALA A 112 -27.65 7.85 2.96
N PHE A 113 -27.39 7.28 1.78
CA PHE A 113 -28.00 7.70 0.51
C PHE A 113 -29.45 7.21 0.32
N GLY A 114 -30.03 6.53 1.32
CA GLY A 114 -31.41 6.02 1.24
C GLY A 114 -31.56 4.67 0.54
N ALA A 115 -30.45 3.98 0.23
CA ALA A 115 -30.51 2.67 -0.40
C ALA A 115 -30.89 1.57 0.62
N GLU A 116 -31.66 0.60 0.18
CA GLU A 116 -31.81 -0.68 0.86
C GLU A 116 -30.54 -1.52 0.61
N VAL A 117 -29.96 -2.08 1.69
CA VAL A 117 -28.76 -2.91 1.60
C VAL A 117 -29.03 -4.27 2.21
N ILE A 118 -28.91 -5.30 1.38
CA ILE A 118 -29.11 -6.70 1.74
C ILE A 118 -27.75 -7.37 1.84
N ILE A 119 -27.43 -7.87 3.03
CA ILE A 119 -26.15 -8.56 3.27
C ILE A 119 -26.29 -10.03 2.91
N THR A 120 -25.32 -10.57 2.19
CA THR A 120 -25.28 -11.95 1.72
C THR A 120 -24.02 -12.65 2.22
N PRO A 121 -24.03 -14.00 2.35
CA PRO A 121 -22.84 -14.72 2.75
C PRO A 121 -21.74 -14.62 1.66
N THR A 122 -20.48 -14.45 2.10
CA THR A 122 -19.30 -14.46 1.21
C THR A 122 -18.91 -15.88 0.81
N ALA A 123 -19.08 -16.86 1.73
CA ALA A 123 -18.57 -18.23 1.58
C ALA A 123 -19.55 -19.13 0.81
N VAL A 124 -20.03 -18.65 -0.35
CA VAL A 124 -20.91 -19.42 -1.24
C VAL A 124 -20.38 -19.36 -2.69
N PRO A 125 -20.59 -20.41 -3.50
CA PRO A 125 -20.22 -20.42 -4.92
C PRO A 125 -20.84 -19.26 -5.71
N ALA A 126 -20.22 -18.90 -6.83
CA ALA A 126 -20.68 -17.77 -7.66
C ALA A 126 -22.09 -17.97 -8.26
N ASP A 127 -22.51 -19.22 -8.46
CA ASP A 127 -23.84 -19.62 -8.97
C ASP A 127 -24.86 -19.91 -7.86
N HIS A 128 -24.47 -19.84 -6.59
CA HIS A 128 -25.39 -20.07 -5.48
C HIS A 128 -26.47 -18.99 -5.41
N PRO A 129 -27.76 -19.32 -5.14
CA PRO A 129 -28.85 -18.34 -5.06
C PRO A 129 -28.61 -17.18 -4.08
N ASP A 130 -27.87 -17.45 -2.99
CA ASP A 130 -27.53 -16.44 -1.98
C ASP A 130 -26.22 -15.68 -2.29
N ASN A 131 -25.56 -15.96 -3.42
CA ASN A 131 -24.47 -15.13 -3.89
C ASN A 131 -24.99 -13.71 -4.19
N TYR A 132 -24.24 -12.69 -3.80
CA TYR A 132 -24.69 -11.30 -3.92
C TYR A 132 -25.06 -10.89 -5.35
N VAL A 133 -24.39 -11.42 -6.39
CA VAL A 133 -24.74 -11.15 -7.79
C VAL A 133 -26.04 -11.87 -8.19
N MET A 134 -26.18 -13.14 -7.78
CA MET A 134 -27.37 -13.92 -8.10
C MET A 134 -28.60 -13.38 -7.38
N MET A 135 -28.44 -12.96 -6.14
CA MET A 135 -29.51 -12.30 -5.38
C MET A 135 -29.95 -10.97 -6.02
N ALA A 136 -28.98 -10.13 -6.46
CA ALA A 136 -29.31 -8.90 -7.18
C ALA A 136 -30.11 -9.18 -8.45
N ARG A 137 -29.70 -10.19 -9.23
CA ARG A 137 -30.43 -10.61 -10.45
C ARG A 137 -31.86 -11.04 -10.14
N ARG A 138 -32.05 -11.85 -9.10
CA ARG A 138 -33.39 -12.30 -8.65
C ARG A 138 -34.26 -11.12 -8.25
N ILE A 139 -33.75 -10.22 -7.39
CA ILE A 139 -34.49 -9.04 -6.93
C ILE A 139 -34.87 -8.14 -8.11
N ALA A 140 -33.96 -7.90 -9.06
CA ALA A 140 -34.27 -7.11 -10.24
C ALA A 140 -35.36 -7.74 -11.13
N HIS A 141 -35.39 -9.07 -11.20
CA HIS A 141 -36.41 -9.79 -11.97
C HIS A 141 -37.79 -9.80 -11.28
N GLU A 142 -37.82 -9.95 -9.95
CA GLU A 142 -39.04 -10.06 -9.16
C GLU A 142 -39.65 -8.69 -8.81
N THR A 143 -38.90 -7.61 -8.88
CA THR A 143 -39.36 -6.26 -8.52
C THR A 143 -39.95 -5.55 -9.75
N PRO A 144 -41.21 -5.12 -9.74
CA PRO A 144 -41.78 -4.35 -10.85
C PRO A 144 -41.03 -3.05 -11.09
N ASN A 145 -40.83 -2.71 -12.38
CA ASN A 145 -40.10 -1.51 -12.80
C ASN A 145 -38.68 -1.42 -12.18
N ALA A 146 -38.01 -2.57 -12.03
CA ALA A 146 -36.63 -2.62 -11.58
C ALA A 146 -35.65 -2.97 -12.70
N VAL A 147 -34.42 -2.47 -12.60
CA VAL A 147 -33.35 -2.78 -13.54
C VAL A 147 -32.08 -3.18 -12.78
N LEU A 148 -31.43 -4.24 -13.24
CA LEU A 148 -30.08 -4.59 -12.81
C LEU A 148 -29.08 -3.67 -13.52
N ALA A 149 -28.25 -2.95 -12.77
CA ALA A 149 -27.20 -2.09 -13.33
C ALA A 149 -26.13 -2.91 -14.07
N ASN A 150 -25.80 -4.10 -13.54
CA ASN A 150 -24.96 -5.12 -14.18
C ASN A 150 -23.57 -4.61 -14.60
N GLN A 151 -22.88 -3.94 -13.70
CA GLN A 151 -21.60 -3.26 -13.97
C GLN A 151 -20.53 -4.12 -14.65
N PHE A 152 -20.59 -5.44 -14.48
CA PHE A 152 -19.61 -6.38 -15.04
C PHE A 152 -19.84 -6.71 -16.52
N TYR A 153 -21.04 -6.42 -17.04
CA TYR A 153 -21.43 -6.77 -18.41
C TYR A 153 -22.13 -5.61 -19.16
N ASN A 154 -22.28 -4.46 -18.51
CA ASN A 154 -22.95 -3.30 -19.10
C ASN A 154 -21.95 -2.41 -19.82
N ASP A 155 -22.12 -2.25 -21.14
CA ASP A 155 -21.23 -1.45 -21.99
C ASP A 155 -21.21 0.04 -21.64
N ALA A 156 -22.21 0.56 -20.94
CA ALA A 156 -22.18 1.93 -20.42
C ALA A 156 -21.01 2.15 -19.45
N ASN A 157 -20.49 1.11 -18.79
CA ASN A 157 -19.34 1.20 -17.91
C ASN A 157 -18.05 1.56 -18.69
N PRO A 158 -17.52 0.76 -19.62
CA PRO A 158 -16.35 1.17 -20.39
C PRO A 158 -16.61 2.43 -21.24
N GLN A 159 -17.82 2.63 -21.77
CA GLN A 159 -18.17 3.81 -22.53
C GLN A 159 -18.03 5.11 -21.74
N ALA A 160 -18.49 5.14 -20.48
CA ALA A 160 -18.33 6.29 -19.59
C ALA A 160 -16.85 6.69 -19.43
N HIS A 161 -15.95 5.73 -19.31
CA HIS A 161 -14.51 6.01 -19.21
C HIS A 161 -13.86 6.40 -20.53
N TYR A 162 -14.35 5.87 -21.64
CA TYR A 162 -13.94 6.28 -22.97
C TYR A 162 -14.33 7.74 -23.25
N GLU A 163 -15.52 8.15 -22.84
CA GLU A 163 -16.05 9.50 -23.07
C GLU A 163 -15.53 10.55 -22.08
N THR A 164 -15.05 10.14 -20.90
CA THR A 164 -14.66 11.08 -19.84
C THR A 164 -13.23 10.90 -19.37
N THR A 165 -12.90 9.78 -18.72
CA THR A 165 -11.60 9.57 -18.05
C THR A 165 -10.43 9.56 -19.04
N GLY A 166 -10.61 8.91 -20.17
CA GLY A 166 -9.60 8.87 -21.26
C GLY A 166 -9.29 10.26 -21.82
N PRO A 167 -10.29 11.04 -22.27
CA PRO A 167 -10.12 12.42 -22.72
C PRO A 167 -9.45 13.33 -21.69
N GLU A 168 -9.89 13.26 -20.42
CA GLU A 168 -9.28 14.05 -19.34
C GLU A 168 -7.80 13.76 -19.15
N ILE A 169 -7.40 12.47 -19.12
CA ILE A 169 -5.99 12.08 -19.01
C ILE A 169 -5.19 12.61 -20.20
N TRP A 170 -5.72 12.47 -21.41
CA TRP A 170 -5.07 12.95 -22.63
C TRP A 170 -4.85 14.45 -22.58
N GLU A 171 -5.88 15.22 -22.23
CA GLU A 171 -5.82 16.68 -22.17
C GLU A 171 -4.90 17.15 -21.04
N GLN A 172 -5.04 16.60 -19.83
CA GLN A 172 -4.23 16.98 -18.67
C GLN A 172 -2.74 16.64 -18.83
N THR A 173 -2.41 15.68 -19.68
CA THR A 173 -1.02 15.35 -20.04
C THR A 173 -0.55 16.02 -21.32
N GLU A 174 -1.38 16.85 -21.96
CA GLU A 174 -1.10 17.45 -23.28
C GLU A 174 -0.72 16.40 -24.32
N GLY A 175 -1.37 15.23 -24.26
CA GLY A 175 -1.08 14.10 -25.14
C GLY A 175 0.25 13.38 -24.90
N ARG A 176 0.98 13.70 -23.79
CA ARG A 176 2.31 13.14 -23.50
C ARG A 176 2.27 11.84 -22.72
N VAL A 177 1.10 11.35 -22.31
CA VAL A 177 0.99 10.06 -21.61
C VAL A 177 1.59 8.92 -22.44
N THR A 178 2.53 8.17 -21.88
CA THR A 178 3.17 7.01 -22.52
C THR A 178 2.73 5.69 -21.92
N HIS A 179 2.34 5.68 -20.64
CA HIS A 179 1.92 4.49 -19.91
C HIS A 179 0.71 4.84 -19.04
N PHE A 180 -0.34 4.06 -19.15
CA PHE A 180 -1.49 4.12 -18.26
C PHE A 180 -1.54 2.86 -17.41
N VAL A 181 -1.55 3.02 -16.08
CA VAL A 181 -1.57 1.93 -15.11
C VAL A 181 -2.88 1.94 -14.36
N TYR A 182 -3.59 0.83 -14.37
CA TYR A 182 -4.80 0.62 -13.60
C TYR A 182 -4.92 -0.85 -13.15
N ALA A 183 -5.91 -1.17 -12.33
CA ALA A 183 -6.21 -2.52 -11.89
C ALA A 183 -7.61 -2.92 -12.37
N ALA A 184 -7.76 -4.16 -12.81
CA ALA A 184 -9.04 -4.64 -13.29
C ALA A 184 -9.89 -5.18 -12.12
N GLY A 185 -11.06 -4.53 -11.90
CA GLY A 185 -12.18 -5.11 -11.16
C GLY A 185 -13.27 -5.51 -12.15
N THR A 186 -14.15 -4.57 -12.56
CA THR A 186 -15.07 -4.82 -13.67
C THR A 186 -14.36 -4.80 -15.05
N GLY A 187 -13.21 -4.14 -15.14
CA GLY A 187 -12.50 -3.93 -16.39
C GLY A 187 -12.92 -2.69 -17.17
N GLY A 188 -14.06 -2.08 -16.85
CA GLY A 188 -14.60 -0.94 -17.60
C GLY A 188 -13.64 0.25 -17.71
N THR A 189 -12.97 0.61 -16.61
CA THR A 189 -12.03 1.74 -16.61
C THR A 189 -10.84 1.49 -17.53
N ILE A 190 -10.14 0.36 -17.36
CA ILE A 190 -8.95 0.06 -18.16
C ILE A 190 -9.30 -0.11 -19.66
N THR A 191 -10.45 -0.70 -19.94
CA THR A 191 -10.97 -0.86 -21.29
C THR A 191 -11.30 0.49 -21.93
N GLY A 192 -12.11 1.31 -21.27
CA GLY A 192 -12.55 2.60 -21.83
C GLY A 192 -11.40 3.58 -22.02
N VAL A 193 -10.58 3.76 -20.98
CA VAL A 193 -9.38 4.62 -21.03
C VAL A 193 -8.37 4.08 -22.06
N GLY A 194 -8.11 2.78 -22.03
CA GLY A 194 -7.15 2.15 -22.93
C GLY A 194 -7.55 2.30 -24.41
N ARG A 195 -8.82 2.08 -24.75
CA ARG A 195 -9.35 2.30 -26.10
C ARG A 195 -9.13 3.75 -26.56
N TYR A 196 -9.52 4.72 -25.73
CA TYR A 196 -9.35 6.12 -26.06
C TYR A 196 -7.88 6.51 -26.26
N LEU A 197 -7.00 6.13 -25.31
CA LEU A 197 -5.58 6.49 -25.38
C LEU A 197 -4.88 5.84 -26.58
N LYS A 198 -5.16 4.56 -26.87
CA LYS A 198 -4.58 3.88 -28.04
C LYS A 198 -5.12 4.42 -29.37
N GLU A 199 -6.35 4.89 -29.40
CA GLU A 199 -6.89 5.60 -30.58
C GLU A 199 -6.14 6.91 -30.85
N LYS A 200 -5.81 7.68 -29.79
CA LYS A 200 -5.01 8.92 -29.90
C LYS A 200 -3.54 8.64 -30.21
N ASN A 201 -2.96 7.63 -29.58
CA ASN A 201 -1.58 7.21 -29.79
C ASN A 201 -1.43 5.70 -29.55
N PRO A 202 -1.34 4.88 -30.61
CA PRO A 202 -1.23 3.43 -30.51
C PRO A 202 0.00 2.93 -29.72
N ARG A 203 0.99 3.79 -29.47
CA ARG A 203 2.20 3.44 -28.71
C ARG A 203 2.01 3.54 -27.19
N VAL A 204 0.91 4.11 -26.72
CA VAL A 204 0.61 4.16 -25.27
C VAL A 204 0.47 2.73 -24.75
N GLN A 205 1.23 2.42 -23.70
CA GLN A 205 1.18 1.13 -23.04
C GLN A 205 0.10 1.12 -21.95
N ILE A 206 -0.77 0.13 -21.99
CA ILE A 206 -1.85 -0.08 -21.00
C ILE A 206 -1.44 -1.25 -20.10
N ILE A 207 -1.22 -0.97 -18.82
CA ILE A 207 -0.69 -1.95 -17.88
C ILE A 207 -1.70 -2.20 -16.78
N ALA A 208 -2.05 -3.47 -16.58
CA ALA A 208 -2.98 -3.88 -15.55
C ALA A 208 -2.25 -4.39 -14.31
N GLY A 209 -2.66 -3.93 -13.13
CA GLY A 209 -2.32 -4.55 -11.86
C GLY A 209 -3.38 -5.57 -11.45
N ASP A 210 -2.98 -6.68 -10.84
CA ASP A 210 -3.87 -7.75 -10.41
C ASP A 210 -3.45 -8.27 -9.03
N PRO A 211 -4.36 -8.44 -8.05
CA PRO A 211 -3.97 -9.02 -6.77
C PRO A 211 -3.60 -10.50 -6.91
N VAL A 212 -2.61 -10.94 -6.15
CA VAL A 212 -2.31 -12.37 -5.99
C VAL A 212 -3.56 -13.08 -5.47
N GLY A 213 -4.03 -14.07 -6.19
CA GLY A 213 -5.30 -14.78 -5.94
C GLY A 213 -6.39 -14.48 -6.97
N SER A 214 -6.26 -13.40 -7.75
CA SER A 214 -7.12 -13.16 -8.91
C SER A 214 -6.68 -14.00 -10.11
N ILE A 215 -7.63 -14.32 -11.00
CA ILE A 215 -7.35 -15.13 -12.19
C ILE A 215 -6.95 -14.27 -13.42
N LEU A 216 -7.12 -12.94 -13.38
CA LEU A 216 -7.10 -12.12 -14.60
C LEU A 216 -5.73 -12.10 -15.27
N ALA A 217 -4.66 -11.98 -14.50
CA ALA A 217 -3.29 -11.99 -15.03
C ALA A 217 -2.95 -13.31 -15.74
N GLU A 218 -3.39 -14.44 -15.19
CA GLU A 218 -3.15 -15.77 -15.79
C GLU A 218 -4.01 -15.97 -17.04
N MET A 219 -5.27 -15.58 -16.99
CA MET A 219 -6.16 -15.62 -18.17
C MET A 219 -5.62 -14.77 -19.31
N TRP A 220 -5.03 -13.61 -19.03
CA TRP A 220 -4.37 -12.77 -20.03
C TRP A 220 -3.12 -13.46 -20.62
N ARG A 221 -2.23 -14.01 -19.77
CA ARG A 221 -1.01 -14.71 -20.22
C ARG A 221 -1.31 -15.93 -21.08
N THR A 222 -2.36 -16.65 -20.75
CA THR A 222 -2.78 -17.86 -21.47
C THR A 222 -3.75 -17.57 -22.62
N LYS A 223 -4.02 -16.29 -22.91
CA LYS A 223 -4.98 -15.85 -23.95
C LYS A 223 -6.36 -16.47 -23.81
N GLY A 224 -6.79 -16.69 -22.56
CA GLY A 224 -8.09 -17.28 -22.24
C GLY A 224 -8.13 -18.80 -22.18
N GLU A 225 -7.06 -19.50 -22.51
CA GLU A 225 -7.00 -20.98 -22.52
C GLU A 225 -6.70 -21.59 -21.13
N GLY A 226 -6.20 -20.78 -20.19
CA GLY A 226 -5.91 -21.18 -18.82
C GLY A 226 -7.16 -21.54 -18.02
N LYS A 227 -6.97 -22.34 -16.97
CA LYS A 227 -8.00 -22.66 -15.97
C LYS A 227 -7.47 -22.34 -14.56
N PRO A 228 -7.09 -21.09 -14.29
CA PRO A 228 -6.59 -20.74 -12.98
C PRO A 228 -7.70 -20.85 -11.93
N GLU A 229 -7.32 -21.32 -10.76
CA GLU A 229 -8.20 -21.29 -9.59
C GLU A 229 -7.96 -20.00 -8.83
N GLY A 230 -9.06 -19.29 -8.53
CA GLY A 230 -9.00 -18.10 -7.69
C GLY A 230 -8.67 -18.45 -6.24
N ALA A 231 -7.91 -17.58 -5.57
CA ALA A 231 -7.60 -17.70 -4.15
C ALA A 231 -8.04 -16.42 -3.40
N PRO A 232 -8.36 -16.50 -2.10
CA PRO A 232 -8.75 -15.32 -1.34
C PRO A 232 -7.63 -14.26 -1.25
N TYR A 233 -8.00 -13.00 -1.41
CA TYR A 233 -7.15 -11.82 -1.16
C TYR A 233 -7.97 -10.74 -0.43
N LYS A 234 -7.29 -9.73 0.09
CA LYS A 234 -7.89 -8.72 0.99
C LYS A 234 -8.07 -7.35 0.35
N VAL A 235 -7.36 -7.04 -0.73
CA VAL A 235 -7.58 -5.81 -1.50
C VAL A 235 -8.98 -5.83 -2.09
N GLU A 236 -9.73 -4.74 -1.86
CA GLU A 236 -11.13 -4.64 -2.28
C GLU A 236 -11.27 -3.87 -3.60
N GLY A 237 -12.27 -4.25 -4.41
CA GLY A 237 -12.70 -3.52 -5.61
C GLY A 237 -11.93 -3.84 -6.88
N ILE A 238 -10.94 -4.70 -6.83
CA ILE A 238 -10.12 -5.17 -7.96
C ILE A 238 -9.86 -6.66 -7.85
N GLY A 239 -9.39 -7.27 -8.95
CA GLY A 239 -9.22 -8.72 -9.06
C GLY A 239 -10.56 -9.44 -9.22
N GLN A 240 -10.56 -10.60 -9.85
CA GLN A 240 -11.76 -11.41 -10.10
C GLN A 240 -11.42 -12.91 -10.12
N ASP A 241 -12.44 -13.73 -9.89
CA ASP A 241 -12.48 -15.18 -10.06
C ASP A 241 -13.11 -15.60 -11.42
N LYS A 242 -13.57 -14.62 -12.19
CA LYS A 242 -14.13 -14.78 -13.53
C LYS A 242 -13.81 -13.53 -14.37
N VAL A 243 -13.53 -13.74 -15.65
CA VAL A 243 -13.28 -12.62 -16.58
C VAL A 243 -14.57 -11.82 -16.80
N PRO A 244 -14.58 -10.51 -16.47
CA PRO A 244 -15.74 -9.65 -16.70
C PRO A 244 -15.98 -9.40 -18.19
N GLY A 245 -17.25 -9.29 -18.60
CA GLY A 245 -17.58 -8.95 -19.98
C GLY A 245 -17.16 -7.54 -20.42
N THR A 246 -17.00 -6.61 -19.48
CA THR A 246 -16.55 -5.24 -19.75
C THR A 246 -15.01 -5.10 -19.78
N LEU A 247 -14.25 -6.18 -19.56
CA LEU A 247 -12.80 -6.22 -19.68
C LEU A 247 -12.37 -6.67 -21.07
N ASP A 248 -11.81 -5.77 -21.84
CA ASP A 248 -11.14 -6.06 -23.11
C ASP A 248 -9.67 -6.40 -22.82
N MET A 249 -9.35 -7.69 -22.74
CA MET A 249 -7.96 -8.13 -22.51
C MET A 249 -7.02 -7.81 -23.67
N GLY A 250 -7.55 -7.63 -24.87
CA GLY A 250 -6.77 -7.26 -26.06
C GLY A 250 -6.20 -5.84 -26.03
N ILE A 251 -6.77 -4.97 -25.17
CA ILE A 251 -6.27 -3.61 -25.00
C ILE A 251 -5.07 -3.52 -24.04
N VAL A 252 -4.86 -4.55 -23.21
CA VAL A 252 -3.85 -4.59 -22.15
C VAL A 252 -2.53 -5.12 -22.71
N ASP A 253 -1.45 -4.36 -22.53
CA ASP A 253 -0.12 -4.71 -23.03
C ASP A 253 0.71 -5.52 -22.00
N ASP A 254 0.42 -5.37 -20.69
CA ASP A 254 1.12 -6.09 -19.62
C ASP A 254 0.24 -6.26 -18.39
N PHE A 255 0.39 -7.38 -17.68
CA PHE A 255 -0.26 -7.66 -16.40
C PHE A 255 0.79 -7.95 -15.32
N MET A 256 0.67 -7.27 -14.19
CA MET A 256 1.56 -7.45 -13.04
C MET A 256 0.78 -7.84 -11.79
N THR A 257 1.18 -8.94 -11.15
CA THR A 257 0.57 -9.38 -9.90
C THR A 257 1.25 -8.74 -8.69
N VAL A 258 0.44 -8.32 -7.69
CA VAL A 258 0.91 -7.66 -6.47
C VAL A 258 0.21 -8.29 -5.25
N SER A 259 0.95 -8.53 -4.18
CA SER A 259 0.40 -9.06 -2.94
C SER A 259 -0.41 -8.01 -2.16
N ASP A 260 -1.32 -8.47 -1.27
CA ASP A 260 -2.03 -7.61 -0.33
C ASP A 260 -1.07 -6.77 0.53
N LYS A 261 0.05 -7.37 0.96
CA LYS A 261 1.05 -6.70 1.79
C LYS A 261 1.69 -5.52 1.07
N GLU A 262 2.14 -5.71 -0.16
CA GLU A 262 2.72 -4.65 -1.00
C GLU A 262 1.70 -3.56 -1.30
N SER A 263 0.46 -3.95 -1.59
CA SER A 263 -0.66 -3.06 -1.88
C SER A 263 -0.96 -2.14 -0.68
N PHE A 264 -1.12 -2.71 0.51
CA PHE A 264 -1.46 -1.94 1.71
C PHE A 264 -0.29 -1.12 2.24
N ALA A 265 0.95 -1.65 2.16
CA ALA A 265 2.14 -0.88 2.48
C ALA A 265 2.26 0.37 1.60
N MET A 266 2.02 0.26 0.29
CA MET A 266 2.06 1.38 -0.63
C MET A 266 0.93 2.38 -0.38
N ALA A 267 -0.30 1.95 -0.10
CA ALA A 267 -1.42 2.84 0.23
C ALA A 267 -1.12 3.67 1.49
N ARG A 268 -0.56 3.04 2.53
CA ARG A 268 -0.13 3.73 3.76
C ARG A 268 1.02 4.70 3.51
N ARG A 269 1.97 4.36 2.64
CA ARG A 269 3.06 5.26 2.22
C ARG A 269 2.52 6.47 1.48
N LEU A 270 1.61 6.29 0.52
CA LEU A 270 0.95 7.39 -0.19
C LEU A 270 0.28 8.36 0.78
N THR A 271 -0.39 7.84 1.80
CA THR A 271 -1.03 8.65 2.83
C THR A 271 -0.02 9.44 3.66
N ARG A 272 1.06 8.80 4.13
CA ARG A 272 2.04 9.40 5.02
C ARG A 272 3.07 10.28 4.30
N GLU A 273 3.46 9.91 3.09
CA GLU A 273 4.53 10.56 2.35
C GLU A 273 3.99 11.61 1.36
N GLU A 274 2.89 11.33 0.66
CA GLU A 274 2.31 12.22 -0.37
C GLU A 274 1.08 13.01 0.13
N GLY A 275 0.53 12.66 1.30
CA GLY A 275 -0.73 13.24 1.80
C GLY A 275 -1.97 12.75 1.05
N LEU A 276 -1.87 11.65 0.31
CA LEU A 276 -2.97 11.07 -0.47
C LEU A 276 -3.65 9.95 0.32
N PHE A 277 -4.82 10.26 0.88
CA PHE A 277 -5.58 9.30 1.68
C PHE A 277 -6.43 8.41 0.77
N VAL A 278 -6.01 7.18 0.54
CA VAL A 278 -6.46 6.31 -0.57
C VAL A 278 -6.75 4.88 -0.12
N GLY A 279 -7.53 4.13 -0.93
CA GLY A 279 -7.80 2.71 -0.71
C GLY A 279 -6.65 1.77 -1.10
N GLY A 280 -6.79 0.49 -0.74
CA GLY A 280 -5.78 -0.55 -1.00
C GLY A 280 -5.53 -0.80 -2.50
N SER A 281 -6.56 -0.67 -3.33
CA SER A 281 -6.44 -0.77 -4.79
C SER A 281 -5.53 0.32 -5.38
N THR A 282 -5.56 1.54 -4.82
CA THR A 282 -4.61 2.59 -5.19
C THR A 282 -3.18 2.18 -4.87
N GLY A 283 -2.97 1.56 -3.70
CA GLY A 283 -1.64 1.05 -3.33
C GLY A 283 -1.11 0.04 -4.34
N LEU A 284 -1.94 -0.91 -4.78
CA LEU A 284 -1.60 -1.87 -5.82
C LEU A 284 -1.23 -1.16 -7.13
N ILE A 285 -2.08 -0.25 -7.60
CA ILE A 285 -1.89 0.46 -8.88
C ILE A 285 -0.60 1.28 -8.85
N VAL A 286 -0.33 2.00 -7.77
CA VAL A 286 0.89 2.81 -7.64
C VAL A 286 2.13 1.93 -7.49
N HIS A 287 2.05 0.78 -6.78
CA HIS A 287 3.15 -0.19 -6.74
C HIS A 287 3.56 -0.63 -8.15
N VAL A 288 2.60 -1.00 -9.00
CA VAL A 288 2.83 -1.34 -10.41
C VAL A 288 3.40 -0.14 -11.17
N ALA A 289 2.81 1.06 -10.99
CA ALA A 289 3.27 2.26 -11.69
C ALA A 289 4.73 2.62 -11.38
N LEU A 290 5.16 2.48 -10.12
CA LEU A 290 6.56 2.69 -9.73
C LEU A 290 7.49 1.64 -10.33
N HIS A 291 7.03 0.38 -10.43
CA HIS A 291 7.80 -0.68 -11.08
C HIS A 291 7.97 -0.39 -12.58
N VAL A 292 6.90 -0.02 -13.26
CA VAL A 292 6.93 0.40 -14.67
C VAL A 292 7.85 1.59 -14.86
N ALA A 293 7.74 2.63 -14.03
CA ALA A 293 8.53 3.84 -14.14
C ALA A 293 10.04 3.57 -13.96
N ARG A 294 10.43 2.64 -13.06
CA ARG A 294 11.82 2.19 -12.91
C ARG A 294 12.32 1.42 -14.13
N ARG A 295 11.47 0.54 -14.70
CA ARG A 295 11.81 -0.25 -15.89
C ARG A 295 11.98 0.63 -17.12
N VAL A 296 11.16 1.67 -17.27
CA VAL A 296 11.21 2.62 -18.39
C VAL A 296 12.44 3.51 -18.31
N ASP A 297 12.76 4.03 -17.13
CA ASP A 297 13.91 4.89 -16.81
C ASP A 297 14.17 6.02 -17.83
N ASP A 298 13.13 6.66 -18.32
CA ASP A 298 13.17 7.77 -19.28
C ASP A 298 12.46 9.01 -18.69
N PRO A 299 13.16 10.15 -18.52
CA PRO A 299 12.55 11.38 -18.02
C PRO A 299 11.54 12.01 -18.99
N ASN A 300 11.54 11.62 -20.28
CA ASN A 300 10.57 12.10 -21.27
C ASN A 300 9.29 11.23 -21.33
N ALA A 301 9.32 10.03 -20.77
CA ALA A 301 8.12 9.22 -20.63
C ALA A 301 7.25 9.77 -19.49
N LEU A 302 5.95 9.44 -19.54
CA LEU A 302 4.99 9.88 -18.53
C LEU A 302 4.06 8.73 -18.17
N VAL A 303 4.12 8.30 -16.91
CA VAL A 303 3.25 7.25 -16.36
C VAL A 303 2.08 7.89 -15.64
N VAL A 304 0.86 7.49 -15.96
CA VAL A 304 -0.38 7.88 -15.25
C VAL A 304 -0.96 6.67 -14.56
N ALA A 305 -1.12 6.76 -13.24
CA ALA A 305 -1.79 5.78 -12.39
C ALA A 305 -3.15 6.32 -11.96
N ALA A 306 -4.26 5.63 -12.21
CA ALA A 306 -5.54 6.08 -11.66
C ALA A 306 -5.67 5.62 -10.20
N LEU A 307 -6.10 6.55 -9.32
CA LEU A 307 -6.27 6.36 -7.87
C LEU A 307 -7.77 6.25 -7.56
N PRO A 308 -8.33 5.01 -7.45
CA PRO A 308 -9.76 4.76 -7.59
C PRO A 308 -10.64 5.38 -6.53
N ASP A 309 -10.24 5.35 -5.24
CA ASP A 309 -11.11 5.76 -4.15
C ASP A 309 -10.39 6.28 -2.91
N THR A 310 -11.18 6.89 -2.01
CA THR A 310 -10.72 7.46 -0.73
C THR A 310 -10.42 6.38 0.32
N GLY A 311 -9.46 6.67 1.21
CA GLY A 311 -9.08 5.82 2.35
C GLY A 311 -10.11 5.72 3.47
N GLU A 312 -11.07 6.65 3.56
CA GLU A 312 -12.10 6.70 4.61
C GLU A 312 -12.92 5.41 4.73
N ARG A 313 -13.05 4.67 3.63
CA ARG A 313 -13.79 3.41 3.53
C ARG A 313 -13.05 2.22 4.12
N TYR A 314 -11.82 2.42 4.63
CA TYR A 314 -10.91 1.35 5.04
C TYR A 314 -10.26 1.62 6.39
N LEU A 315 -10.84 2.53 7.21
CA LEU A 315 -10.32 2.90 8.53
C LEU A 315 -10.26 1.71 9.48
N SER A 316 -11.24 0.82 9.42
CA SER A 316 -11.30 -0.41 10.25
C SER A 316 -10.42 -1.55 9.71
N LYS A 317 -9.74 -1.38 8.57
CA LYS A 317 -8.92 -2.40 7.90
C LYS A 317 -7.49 -1.93 7.67
N LEU A 318 -7.14 -1.53 6.45
CA LEU A 318 -5.75 -1.20 6.07
C LEU A 318 -5.14 -0.04 6.87
N TYR A 319 -5.95 0.81 7.52
CA TYR A 319 -5.50 1.90 8.40
C TYR A 319 -5.60 1.55 9.89
N ASN A 320 -6.09 0.37 10.24
CA ASN A 320 -6.08 -0.18 11.58
C ASN A 320 -4.88 -1.12 11.76
N ASP A 321 -3.94 -0.76 12.64
CA ASP A 321 -2.71 -1.53 12.84
C ASP A 321 -2.97 -2.92 13.48
N GLU A 322 -4.01 -3.05 14.32
CA GLU A 322 -4.40 -4.33 14.91
C GLU A 322 -4.88 -5.28 13.82
N TRP A 323 -5.83 -4.84 12.98
CA TRP A 323 -6.30 -5.61 11.84
C TRP A 323 -5.17 -5.99 10.87
N MET A 324 -4.23 -5.08 10.62
CA MET A 324 -3.06 -5.34 9.77
C MET A 324 -2.14 -6.42 10.38
N ARG A 325 -1.93 -6.41 11.71
CA ARG A 325 -1.13 -7.45 12.40
C ARG A 325 -1.82 -8.80 12.39
N GLU A 326 -3.10 -8.86 12.73
CA GLU A 326 -3.91 -10.09 12.71
C GLU A 326 -3.89 -10.77 11.34
N ASN A 327 -3.84 -9.97 10.27
CA ASN A 327 -3.78 -10.45 8.91
C ASN A 327 -2.34 -10.60 8.35
N GLN A 328 -1.31 -10.43 9.16
CA GLN A 328 0.12 -10.54 8.80
C GLN A 328 0.54 -9.60 7.65
N LEU A 329 -0.08 -8.42 7.57
CA LEU A 329 0.09 -7.43 6.50
C LEU A 329 0.97 -6.24 6.90
N LEU A 330 1.17 -6.00 8.21
CA LEU A 330 2.22 -5.10 8.65
C LEU A 330 3.57 -5.77 8.39
N GLU A 331 4.47 -5.04 7.75
CA GLU A 331 5.88 -5.35 7.94
C GLU A 331 6.15 -5.25 9.44
N ALA A 332 6.74 -6.29 10.02
CA ALA A 332 7.37 -6.13 11.31
C ALA A 332 8.23 -4.87 11.16
N ASP A 333 8.06 -3.91 12.06
CA ASP A 333 8.89 -2.71 12.11
C ASP A 333 10.35 -3.18 12.12
N ARG A 334 10.97 -3.29 10.96
CA ARG A 334 12.40 -3.54 10.83
C ARG A 334 13.10 -2.23 11.13
N THR A 335 12.98 -1.79 12.38
CA THR A 335 13.91 -0.78 12.84
C THR A 335 15.29 -1.40 12.73
N THR A 336 16.09 -0.88 11.84
CA THR A 336 17.45 -1.34 11.63
C THR A 336 18.34 -0.71 12.69
N LEU A 337 19.51 -1.30 12.91
CA LEU A 337 20.53 -0.72 13.79
C LEU A 337 20.95 0.68 13.32
N ALA A 338 20.87 0.99 12.02
CA ALA A 338 21.10 2.33 11.50
C ALA A 338 20.21 3.38 12.17
N SER A 339 18.91 3.06 12.32
CA SER A 339 17.95 3.96 12.98
C SER A 339 18.26 4.14 14.47
N LEU A 340 18.67 3.07 15.15
CA LEU A 340 19.02 3.09 16.56
C LEU A 340 20.30 3.90 16.82
N LEU A 341 21.35 3.71 16.02
CA LEU A 341 22.59 4.50 16.08
C LEU A 341 22.36 5.96 15.76
N GLY A 342 21.47 6.28 14.80
CA GLY A 342 21.08 7.65 14.47
C GLY A 342 20.37 8.39 15.60
N VAL A 343 19.63 7.70 16.48
CA VAL A 343 19.05 8.27 17.71
C VAL A 343 20.15 8.51 18.74
N LYS A 344 21.03 7.52 18.96
CA LYS A 344 22.13 7.60 19.92
C LYS A 344 23.10 8.76 19.62
N SER A 345 23.36 9.06 18.35
CA SER A 345 24.22 10.17 17.92
C SER A 345 23.62 11.56 18.15
N ARG A 346 22.29 11.68 18.32
CA ARG A 346 21.61 12.96 18.57
C ARG A 346 21.57 13.35 20.04
N ASP A 347 21.60 12.36 20.95
CA ASP A 347 21.52 12.56 22.40
C ASP A 347 22.89 12.68 23.09
N GLY A 348 23.95 12.29 22.42
CA GLY A 348 25.32 12.31 22.96
C GLY A 348 26.18 13.35 22.27
N GLY A 349 26.71 14.32 23.02
CA GLY A 349 27.71 15.26 22.53
C GLY A 349 28.93 14.58 21.89
N GLU A 350 30.07 15.24 21.70
CA GLU A 350 31.31 14.77 21.04
C GLU A 350 31.92 13.48 21.65
N MET A 351 31.14 12.38 21.76
CA MET A 351 31.69 11.08 22.17
C MET A 351 32.27 10.35 20.94
N PRO A 352 33.40 9.66 21.08
CA PRO A 352 33.91 8.80 20.02
C PRO A 352 32.87 7.71 19.68
N VAL A 353 32.74 7.43 18.41
CA VAL A 353 31.76 6.43 17.88
C VAL A 353 31.89 5.08 18.59
N ILE A 354 33.11 4.68 18.98
CA ILE A 354 33.40 3.48 19.79
C ILE A 354 34.51 3.83 20.78
N VAL A 355 34.19 3.75 22.09
CA VAL A 355 35.24 3.78 23.13
C VAL A 355 35.85 2.39 23.22
N SER A 356 37.15 2.26 23.02
CA SER A 356 37.85 0.97 22.99
C SER A 356 39.16 1.02 23.78
N VAL A 357 39.74 -0.14 24.03
CA VAL A 357 41.03 -0.27 24.71
C VAL A 357 41.97 -1.17 23.91
N ALA A 358 43.27 -0.84 23.89
CA ALA A 358 44.31 -1.66 23.25
C ALA A 358 44.66 -2.87 24.14
N PRO A 359 45.09 -4.01 23.54
CA PRO A 359 45.43 -5.22 24.33
C PRO A 359 46.58 -5.01 25.28
N GLY A 360 47.51 -4.10 24.99
CA GLY A 360 48.66 -3.75 25.86
C GLY A 360 48.33 -2.78 27.01
N ALA A 361 47.14 -2.18 27.03
CA ALA A 361 46.74 -1.25 28.07
C ALA A 361 46.53 -2.00 29.41
N SER A 362 46.76 -1.32 30.55
CA SER A 362 46.50 -1.92 31.86
C SER A 362 45.04 -1.96 32.20
N VAL A 363 44.66 -2.91 33.07
CA VAL A 363 43.28 -2.99 33.62
C VAL A 363 42.87 -1.66 34.25
N ARG A 364 43.76 -0.99 34.94
CA ARG A 364 43.55 0.32 35.55
C ARG A 364 43.17 1.37 34.50
N GLN A 365 43.81 1.35 33.31
CA GLN A 365 43.47 2.24 32.21
C GLN A 365 42.10 1.93 31.65
N ALA A 366 41.77 0.65 31.48
CA ALA A 366 40.43 0.24 31.00
C ALA A 366 39.31 0.71 31.97
N LEU A 367 39.48 0.53 33.25
CA LEU A 367 38.53 0.98 34.28
C LEU A 367 38.39 2.50 34.31
N ARG A 368 39.48 3.27 34.08
CA ARG A 368 39.40 4.72 33.97
C ARG A 368 38.67 5.16 32.74
N LEU A 369 38.88 4.51 31.60
CA LEU A 369 38.13 4.80 30.35
C LEU A 369 36.62 4.52 30.52
N MET A 370 36.27 3.42 31.17
CA MET A 370 34.89 3.11 31.48
C MET A 370 34.23 4.19 32.35
N SER A 371 34.92 4.63 33.39
CA SER A 371 34.44 5.69 34.30
C SER A 371 34.36 7.05 33.61
N LEU A 372 35.34 7.38 32.76
CA LEU A 372 35.40 8.68 32.01
C LEU A 372 34.28 8.83 31.02
N HIS A 373 33.90 7.74 30.35
CA HIS A 373 32.89 7.74 29.28
C HIS A 373 31.55 7.17 29.73
N ASP A 374 31.37 6.88 31.00
CA ASP A 374 30.16 6.29 31.57
C ASP A 374 29.70 5.02 30.82
N VAL A 375 30.65 4.13 30.53
CA VAL A 375 30.41 2.86 29.84
C VAL A 375 30.83 1.67 30.73
N SER A 376 30.04 0.61 30.71
CA SER A 376 30.29 -0.58 31.52
C SER A 376 31.10 -1.67 30.79
N GLN A 377 31.46 -1.46 29.51
CA GLN A 377 32.18 -2.44 28.71
C GLN A 377 32.95 -1.77 27.57
N LEU A 378 34.10 -2.36 27.20
CA LEU A 378 34.95 -1.88 26.12
C LEU A 378 35.31 -3.06 25.20
N PRO A 379 35.27 -2.89 23.88
CA PRO A 379 35.94 -3.78 22.94
C PRO A 379 37.47 -3.61 23.08
N VAL A 380 38.19 -4.72 23.01
CA VAL A 380 39.65 -4.73 22.93
C VAL A 380 40.02 -4.76 21.46
N MET A 381 40.65 -3.67 20.99
CA MET A 381 40.94 -3.47 19.59
C MET A 381 42.44 -3.60 19.32
N ASP A 382 42.77 -4.41 18.31
CA ASP A 382 44.13 -4.41 17.68
C ASP A 382 44.01 -3.86 16.26
N GLY A 383 44.34 -2.59 16.10
CA GLY A 383 44.03 -1.83 14.89
C GLY A 383 42.53 -1.75 14.67
N ALA A 384 42.07 -2.22 13.50
CA ALA A 384 40.65 -2.26 13.13
C ALA A 384 39.91 -3.52 13.62
N ASN A 385 40.59 -4.49 14.24
CA ASN A 385 40.05 -5.77 14.60
C ASN A 385 39.68 -5.83 16.09
N CYS A 386 38.45 -6.22 16.40
CA CYS A 386 38.03 -6.53 17.76
C CYS A 386 38.51 -7.95 18.11
N ILE A 387 39.48 -8.05 19.02
CA ILE A 387 40.11 -9.32 19.43
C ILE A 387 39.64 -9.84 20.78
N GLY A 388 38.92 -9.01 21.55
CA GLY A 388 38.36 -9.37 22.84
C GLY A 388 37.40 -8.33 23.38
N SER A 389 36.95 -8.53 24.60
CA SER A 389 36.11 -7.56 25.31
C SER A 389 36.43 -7.55 26.80
N VAL A 390 36.13 -6.45 27.46
CA VAL A 390 36.23 -6.33 28.94
C VAL A 390 34.98 -5.63 29.47
N SER A 391 34.53 -6.02 30.64
CA SER A 391 33.42 -5.34 31.35
C SER A 391 33.89 -4.91 32.75
N ASP A 392 33.28 -3.86 33.29
CA ASP A 392 33.50 -3.37 34.65
C ASP A 392 33.34 -4.47 35.68
N TRP A 393 32.27 -5.28 35.53
CA TRP A 393 31.99 -6.42 36.43
C TRP A 393 33.09 -7.51 36.37
N SER A 394 33.52 -7.91 35.15
CA SER A 394 34.54 -8.93 34.93
C SER A 394 35.89 -8.47 35.50
N LEU A 395 36.29 -7.21 35.16
CA LEU A 395 37.55 -6.63 35.66
C LEU A 395 37.55 -6.44 37.18
N SER A 396 36.46 -5.93 37.74
CA SER A 396 36.33 -5.72 39.19
C SER A 396 36.38 -7.04 39.94
N ALA A 397 35.64 -8.07 39.52
CA ALA A 397 35.64 -9.37 40.14
C ALA A 397 37.02 -10.03 40.12
N LYS A 398 37.74 -10.00 39.01
CA LYS A 398 39.08 -10.53 38.84
C LYS A 398 40.09 -9.74 39.69
N SER A 399 40.02 -8.39 39.74
CA SER A 399 40.92 -7.53 40.48
C SER A 399 40.72 -7.57 42.01
N LEU A 400 39.52 -7.83 42.48
CA LEU A 400 39.23 -8.07 43.92
C LEU A 400 39.82 -9.41 44.41
N ALA A 401 39.89 -10.41 43.52
CA ALA A 401 40.55 -11.67 43.83
C ALA A 401 42.06 -11.61 43.87
N ASP A 402 42.68 -10.80 43.00
CA ASP A 402 44.13 -10.53 42.92
C ASP A 402 44.40 -9.07 42.57
N GLY A 403 44.78 -8.26 43.55
CA GLY A 403 45.06 -6.84 43.38
C GLY A 403 46.21 -6.53 42.42
N LYS A 404 47.09 -7.47 42.09
CA LYS A 404 48.18 -7.30 41.10
C LYS A 404 47.65 -7.24 39.68
N LEU A 405 46.43 -7.71 39.43
CA LEU A 405 45.80 -7.65 38.10
C LEU A 405 45.48 -6.25 37.63
N LEU A 406 45.44 -5.23 38.48
CA LEU A 406 45.24 -3.84 38.09
C LEU A 406 46.32 -3.30 37.13
N ASP A 407 47.52 -3.82 37.25
CA ASP A 407 48.65 -3.41 36.40
C ASP A 407 48.94 -4.43 35.28
N ALA A 408 48.18 -5.53 35.21
CA ALA A 408 48.26 -6.49 34.12
C ALA A 408 47.71 -5.91 32.82
N SER A 409 48.17 -6.42 31.65
CA SER A 409 47.61 -6.03 30.37
C SER A 409 46.23 -6.62 30.14
N VAL A 410 45.34 -5.83 29.52
CA VAL A 410 43.97 -6.23 29.20
C VAL A 410 43.95 -7.49 28.31
N GLY A 411 44.91 -7.62 27.39
CA GLY A 411 45.03 -8.78 26.52
C GLY A 411 45.25 -10.12 27.22
N GLN A 412 45.72 -10.12 28.49
CA GLN A 412 45.93 -11.35 29.28
C GLN A 412 44.65 -11.82 29.95
N ILE A 413 43.65 -10.93 30.15
CA ILE A 413 42.49 -11.21 30.98
C ILE A 413 41.14 -10.91 30.24
N MET A 414 41.21 -10.44 29.01
CA MET A 414 40.00 -10.16 28.20
C MET A 414 39.14 -11.40 28.01
N ASP A 415 37.88 -11.16 27.82
CA ASP A 415 36.90 -12.16 27.45
C ASP A 415 36.79 -12.23 25.91
N ALA A 416 35.96 -13.10 25.36
CA ALA A 416 35.73 -13.23 23.90
C ALA A 416 35.30 -11.90 23.28
N PRO A 417 35.61 -11.65 21.98
CA PRO A 417 35.20 -10.44 21.30
C PRO A 417 33.67 -10.34 21.17
N PHE A 418 33.16 -9.11 21.15
CA PHE A 418 31.76 -8.88 20.87
C PHE A 418 31.39 -9.34 19.46
N PRO A 419 30.18 -9.94 19.25
CA PRO A 419 29.67 -10.25 17.94
C PRO A 419 29.62 -8.99 17.06
N ILE A 420 29.95 -9.13 15.76
CA ILE A 420 29.83 -8.06 14.78
C ILE A 420 28.58 -8.32 13.95
N VAL A 421 27.75 -7.30 13.79
CA VAL A 421 26.49 -7.33 13.03
C VAL A 421 26.47 -6.19 12.00
N ASP A 422 25.77 -6.38 10.90
CA ASP A 422 25.64 -5.35 9.88
C ASP A 422 24.55 -4.32 10.28
N VAL A 423 24.76 -3.06 9.88
CA VAL A 423 23.94 -1.90 10.25
C VAL A 423 22.47 -1.99 9.77
N ASP A 424 22.19 -2.78 8.75
CA ASP A 424 20.88 -3.02 8.16
C ASP A 424 20.10 -4.17 8.84
N GLN A 425 20.73 -4.89 9.78
CA GLN A 425 20.01 -5.90 10.55
C GLN A 425 18.94 -5.29 11.44
N SER A 426 17.83 -6.05 11.60
CA SER A 426 16.72 -5.62 12.46
C SER A 426 17.11 -5.62 13.93
N VAL A 427 16.64 -4.62 14.66
CA VAL A 427 16.80 -4.51 16.12
C VAL A 427 16.32 -5.79 16.82
N ASP A 428 15.20 -6.39 16.39
CA ASP A 428 14.67 -7.62 16.98
C ASP A 428 15.59 -8.83 16.80
N SER A 429 16.30 -8.92 15.66
CA SER A 429 17.27 -10.02 15.44
C SER A 429 18.49 -9.86 16.33
N VAL A 430 18.94 -8.63 16.54
CA VAL A 430 20.11 -8.31 17.37
C VAL A 430 19.78 -8.43 18.87
N ALA A 431 18.56 -8.09 19.27
CA ALA A 431 18.11 -8.29 20.67
C ALA A 431 18.27 -9.74 21.16
N LYS A 432 18.13 -10.71 20.24
CA LYS A 432 18.33 -12.13 20.55
C LYS A 432 19.81 -12.53 20.78
N LEU A 433 20.75 -11.75 20.26
CA LEU A 433 22.19 -11.95 20.44
C LEU A 433 22.66 -11.39 21.79
N LEU A 434 21.96 -10.38 22.32
CA LEU A 434 22.30 -9.73 23.58
C LEU A 434 21.87 -10.59 24.77
N SER A 435 22.84 -11.05 25.52
CA SER A 435 22.66 -11.91 26.73
C SER A 435 23.55 -11.42 27.87
N LYS A 436 23.55 -12.15 29.00
CA LYS A 436 24.52 -11.87 30.08
C LYS A 436 25.96 -12.10 29.65
N SER A 437 26.19 -13.08 28.77
CA SER A 437 27.52 -13.40 28.25
C SER A 437 27.91 -12.52 27.04
N ASN A 438 26.94 -11.96 26.34
CA ASN A 438 27.14 -11.03 25.21
C ASN A 438 26.40 -9.72 25.49
N PRO A 439 26.94 -8.81 26.32
CA PRO A 439 26.26 -7.60 26.77
C PRO A 439 26.17 -6.51 25.67
N ALA A 440 26.97 -6.62 24.60
CA ALA A 440 27.03 -5.70 23.49
C ALA A 440 27.28 -6.40 22.16
N VAL A 441 26.97 -5.71 21.07
CA VAL A 441 27.37 -6.07 19.71
C VAL A 441 28.05 -4.86 19.06
N LEU A 442 29.03 -5.11 18.20
CA LEU A 442 29.64 -4.09 17.35
C LEU A 442 28.85 -4.02 16.03
N VAL A 443 28.58 -2.80 15.56
CA VAL A 443 27.84 -2.56 14.34
C VAL A 443 28.79 -2.14 13.23
N ARG A 444 28.69 -2.79 12.08
CA ARG A 444 29.52 -2.56 10.90
C ARG A 444 28.66 -2.07 9.74
N SER A 445 29.21 -1.11 8.97
CA SER A 445 28.69 -0.66 7.69
C SER A 445 29.83 -0.52 6.71
N ASN A 446 29.65 -1.00 5.46
CA ASN A 446 30.64 -0.91 4.41
C ASN A 446 32.06 -1.36 4.82
N GLY A 447 32.17 -2.37 5.68
CA GLY A 447 33.44 -2.92 6.16
C GLY A 447 34.05 -2.18 7.36
N SER A 448 33.54 -1.03 7.77
CA SER A 448 33.99 -0.23 8.91
C SER A 448 33.07 -0.37 10.13
N LEU A 449 33.62 -0.35 11.33
CA LEU A 449 32.83 -0.33 12.57
C LEU A 449 32.24 1.06 12.79
N GLU A 450 30.92 1.15 12.91
CA GLU A 450 30.18 2.42 13.03
C GLU A 450 29.59 2.64 14.43
N GLY A 451 29.66 1.65 15.30
CA GLY A 451 29.11 1.82 16.66
C GLY A 451 29.08 0.54 17.47
N ILE A 452 28.59 0.70 18.69
CA ILE A 452 28.34 -0.37 19.64
C ILE A 452 26.90 -0.24 20.14
N VAL A 453 26.19 -1.36 20.18
CA VAL A 453 24.82 -1.43 20.71
C VAL A 453 24.81 -2.37 21.91
N THR A 454 24.26 -1.88 23.01
CA THR A 454 24.21 -2.56 24.30
C THR A 454 22.75 -2.92 24.67
N ARG A 455 22.59 -3.69 25.75
CA ARG A 455 21.27 -3.95 26.34
C ARG A 455 20.59 -2.67 26.82
N SER A 456 21.34 -1.69 27.32
CA SER A 456 20.81 -0.40 27.77
C SER A 456 20.24 0.39 26.57
N ASP A 457 20.93 0.40 25.43
CA ASP A 457 20.44 1.05 24.22
C ASP A 457 19.11 0.42 23.75
N MET A 458 18.99 -0.90 23.84
CA MET A 458 17.75 -1.62 23.53
C MET A 458 16.60 -1.25 24.47
N LEU A 459 16.87 -1.13 25.78
CA LEU A 459 15.85 -0.71 26.73
C LEU A 459 15.39 0.72 26.49
N THR A 460 16.32 1.65 26.27
CA THR A 460 16.03 3.04 25.92
C THR A 460 15.17 3.12 24.65
N TYR A 461 15.53 2.35 23.63
CA TYR A 461 14.76 2.26 22.39
C TYR A 461 13.34 1.71 22.62
N MET A 462 13.18 0.68 23.44
CA MET A 462 11.86 0.12 23.76
C MET A 462 10.98 1.08 24.58
N MET A 463 11.57 1.92 25.41
CA MET A 463 10.84 2.93 26.21
C MET A 463 10.45 4.17 25.38
N ALA A 464 11.15 4.45 24.29
CA ALA A 464 10.87 5.57 23.38
C ALA A 464 9.81 5.25 22.30
N ARG A 465 9.32 4.01 22.27
CA ARG A 465 8.25 3.51 21.38
C ARG A 465 6.90 3.57 22.08
#